data_cec16b44a8b5a1198b13f0019a165aa6
#
_entry.id   cec16b44a8b5a1198b13f0019a165aa6
#
_cell.length_a   1.000
_cell.length_b   1.000
_cell.length_c   1.000
_cell.angle_alpha   90.00
_cell.angle_beta   90.00
_cell.angle_gamma   90.00
#
_symmetry.space_group_name_H-M   'P 1'
#
loop_
_entity.id
_entity.type
_entity.pdbx_description
1 polymer ?
#
loop_
_entity_poly.entity_id
_entity_poly.type
_entity_poly.pdbx_seq_one_letter_code
_entity_poly.pdbx_strand_id
1 'polypeptide(L)'
;MEYKYRIADQMLAKKLASKGAILIEGPKWCGKTTTAEQQANSILYMDNPASLETNLQMAEIDASVLLEGDTPRLIDEWQLAPKLWDAIRFEVDHRHDVGQFVLTDSAVPADEKDMHHSGTGRFSWLTMRPMSLYESGESNGKVSLAHLFETPEKIVAINKLKIDDLAYLICRGGWPFACGLQGEAALEQAFDYVDAVIKKDISRVDGVNRNATTTRLLLRSYARNQGSQATIGTIVADMMTNDENEISVKTAGSYLEALRKIFVIEDSEAWNPNLRSKTAIRTANTRYFIDPSIGTAVLGLGPKDLINDLNTMGLFFETLCIRDLRVFADALDGEVYHYRDKNGLECDAVVHLRNGKYGLVEVKLGGDKLINEGAENLLTLAGKINTEKMNDPSFMMVLTGTGDFAYRRKDGVYVVPIGCLKD
;
A
#
# COMPACT_ATOMS: atom_id res chain seq x y z
N MET A 1 -21.38 6.62 -9.35
CA MET A 1 -20.84 5.25 -9.16
C MET A 1 -21.26 4.85 -7.76
N GLU A 2 -21.75 3.64 -7.56
CA GLU A 2 -22.13 3.16 -6.24
C GLU A 2 -20.85 2.95 -5.39
N TYR A 3 -20.91 3.32 -4.11
CA TYR A 3 -19.77 3.13 -3.19
C TYR A 3 -19.50 1.63 -2.99
N LYS A 4 -18.26 1.24 -3.15
CA LYS A 4 -17.80 -0.12 -2.81
C LYS A 4 -17.20 -0.09 -1.42
N TYR A 5 -17.72 -0.92 -0.53
CA TYR A 5 -17.22 -1.06 0.84
C TYR A 5 -15.72 -1.39 0.86
N ARG A 6 -14.99 -0.68 1.71
CA ARG A 6 -13.55 -0.82 1.89
C ARG A 6 -13.24 -1.49 3.23
N ILE A 7 -12.18 -2.25 3.28
CA ILE A 7 -11.64 -2.74 4.55
C ILE A 7 -11.30 -1.57 5.47
N ALA A 8 -10.84 -0.48 4.92
CA ALA A 8 -10.59 0.78 5.62
C ALA A 8 -11.83 1.35 6.36
N ASP A 9 -13.07 1.04 5.95
CA ASP A 9 -14.29 1.50 6.64
C ASP A 9 -14.37 0.96 8.07
N GLN A 10 -14.09 -0.34 8.25
CA GLN A 10 -14.07 -0.95 9.59
C GLN A 10 -12.91 -0.42 10.43
N MET A 11 -11.75 -0.23 9.80
CA MET A 11 -10.58 0.31 10.48
C MET A 11 -10.82 1.74 10.95
N LEU A 12 -11.45 2.56 10.11
CA LEU A 12 -11.83 3.95 10.47
C LEU A 12 -12.81 3.96 11.63
N ALA A 13 -13.87 3.14 11.59
CA ALA A 13 -14.85 3.02 12.68
C ALA A 13 -14.17 2.60 14.00
N LYS A 14 -13.28 1.61 13.96
CA LYS A 14 -12.51 1.15 15.12
C LYS A 14 -11.62 2.27 15.70
N LYS A 15 -10.97 3.05 14.83
CA LYS A 15 -10.11 4.16 15.27
C LYS A 15 -10.93 5.33 15.83
N LEU A 16 -12.04 5.70 15.22
CA LEU A 16 -12.95 6.73 15.72
C LEU A 16 -13.53 6.40 17.11
N ALA A 17 -13.73 5.12 17.42
CA ALA A 17 -14.16 4.69 18.75
C ALA A 17 -13.08 4.83 19.84
N SER A 18 -11.85 5.19 19.49
CA SER A 18 -10.72 5.21 20.44
C SER A 18 -9.86 6.47 20.42
N LYS A 19 -10.01 7.34 19.40
CA LYS A 19 -9.21 8.55 19.20
C LYS A 19 -10.07 9.75 18.85
N GLY A 20 -9.61 10.94 19.21
CA GLY A 20 -10.33 12.18 18.90
C GLY A 20 -10.26 12.57 17.43
N ALA A 21 -9.12 12.34 16.78
CA ALA A 21 -8.93 12.64 15.37
C ALA A 21 -8.23 11.51 14.62
N ILE A 22 -8.64 11.25 13.37
CA ILE A 22 -8.07 10.25 12.48
C ILE A 22 -7.57 10.94 11.21
N LEU A 23 -6.30 10.75 10.88
CA LEU A 23 -5.73 11.15 9.59
C LEU A 23 -5.73 9.97 8.64
N ILE A 24 -6.43 10.09 7.51
CA ILE A 24 -6.41 9.12 6.42
C ILE A 24 -5.42 9.60 5.38
N GLU A 25 -4.33 8.86 5.23
CA GLU A 25 -3.26 9.13 4.28
C GLU A 25 -3.20 8.04 3.19
N GLY A 26 -2.56 8.34 2.07
CA GLY A 26 -2.41 7.40 0.95
C GLY A 26 -2.37 8.09 -0.41
N PRO A 27 -2.16 7.34 -1.50
CA PRO A 27 -2.04 7.92 -2.83
C PRO A 27 -3.29 8.69 -3.25
N LYS A 28 -3.13 9.63 -4.15
CA LYS A 28 -4.28 10.27 -4.81
C LYS A 28 -5.15 9.21 -5.49
N TRP A 29 -6.46 9.45 -5.54
CA TRP A 29 -7.46 8.60 -6.20
C TRP A 29 -7.70 7.21 -5.58
N CYS A 30 -7.10 6.88 -4.42
CA CYS A 30 -7.39 5.63 -3.74
C CYS A 30 -8.72 5.61 -2.97
N GLY A 31 -9.43 6.75 -2.89
CA GLY A 31 -10.79 6.84 -2.33
C GLY A 31 -10.87 7.35 -0.89
N LYS A 32 -9.85 8.04 -0.37
CA LYS A 32 -9.80 8.56 1.02
C LYS A 32 -11.01 9.40 1.40
N THR A 33 -11.28 10.45 0.62
CA THR A 33 -12.43 11.36 0.84
C THR A 33 -13.74 10.58 0.85
N THR A 34 -13.96 9.73 -0.18
CA THR A 34 -15.21 8.96 -0.28
C THR A 34 -15.41 7.98 0.88
N THR A 35 -14.34 7.35 1.39
CA THR A 35 -14.40 6.50 2.58
C THR A 35 -14.69 7.32 3.83
N ALA A 36 -14.04 8.48 4.00
CA ALA A 36 -14.29 9.37 5.12
C ALA A 36 -15.74 9.89 5.16
N GLU A 37 -16.30 10.24 3.99
CA GLU A 37 -17.68 10.68 3.83
C GLU A 37 -18.72 9.67 4.35
N GLN A 38 -18.41 8.35 4.29
CA GLN A 38 -19.33 7.32 4.77
C GLN A 38 -19.56 7.37 6.29
N GLN A 39 -18.67 8.01 7.04
CA GLN A 39 -18.73 8.05 8.50
C GLN A 39 -18.81 9.48 9.05
N ALA A 40 -18.72 10.49 8.20
CA ALA A 40 -18.80 11.88 8.60
C ALA A 40 -20.25 12.35 8.75
N ASN A 41 -20.55 13.06 9.84
CA ASN A 41 -21.84 13.73 10.05
C ASN A 41 -21.85 15.18 9.53
N SER A 42 -20.67 15.79 9.37
CA SER A 42 -20.49 17.07 8.68
C SER A 42 -19.17 17.10 7.91
N ILE A 43 -19.09 17.91 6.86
CA ILE A 43 -17.96 17.92 5.93
C ILE A 43 -17.53 19.36 5.64
N LEU A 44 -16.22 19.57 5.67
CA LEU A 44 -15.53 20.76 5.18
C LEU A 44 -14.56 20.36 4.07
N TYR A 45 -14.85 20.79 2.84
CA TYR A 45 -13.91 20.67 1.71
C TYR A 45 -13.06 21.93 1.64
N MET A 46 -11.79 21.83 2.03
CA MET A 46 -10.86 22.97 2.04
C MET A 46 -10.57 23.49 0.63
N ASP A 47 -10.56 22.61 -0.35
CA ASP A 47 -10.24 22.89 -1.76
C ASP A 47 -11.46 23.32 -2.60
N ASN A 48 -12.66 23.45 -2.00
CA ASN A 48 -13.85 23.89 -2.73
C ASN A 48 -13.65 25.29 -3.35
N PRO A 49 -13.64 25.43 -4.69
CA PRO A 49 -13.35 26.71 -5.35
C PRO A 49 -14.24 27.88 -4.90
N ALA A 50 -15.47 27.60 -4.46
CA ALA A 50 -16.42 28.63 -4.01
C ALA A 50 -16.08 29.21 -2.63
N SER A 51 -15.34 28.48 -1.80
CA SER A 51 -15.02 28.86 -0.41
C SER A 51 -13.52 28.81 -0.09
N LEU A 52 -12.67 28.38 -1.00
CA LEU A 52 -11.23 28.19 -0.77
C LEU A 52 -10.58 29.41 -0.13
N GLU A 53 -10.71 30.59 -0.74
CA GLU A 53 -10.09 31.81 -0.22
C GLU A 53 -10.62 32.19 1.18
N THR A 54 -11.94 32.06 1.39
CA THR A 54 -12.57 32.32 2.67
C THR A 54 -12.11 31.32 3.72
N ASN A 55 -12.01 30.03 3.39
CA ASN A 55 -11.53 29.00 4.31
C ASN A 55 -10.07 29.26 4.70
N LEU A 56 -9.19 29.61 3.76
CA LEU A 56 -7.81 29.95 4.04
C LEU A 56 -7.68 31.19 4.93
N GLN A 57 -8.43 32.26 4.65
CA GLN A 57 -8.45 33.46 5.49
C GLN A 57 -8.97 33.16 6.90
N MET A 58 -10.01 32.37 7.03
CA MET A 58 -10.57 31.99 8.32
C MET A 58 -9.60 31.15 9.13
N ALA A 59 -8.88 30.19 8.48
CA ALA A 59 -7.85 29.40 9.13
C ALA A 59 -6.70 30.28 9.68
N GLU A 60 -6.40 31.40 9.02
CA GLU A 60 -5.37 32.35 9.48
C GLU A 60 -5.84 33.19 10.66
N ILE A 61 -7.11 33.59 10.71
CA ILE A 61 -7.70 34.45 11.76
C ILE A 61 -8.07 33.63 12.98
N ASP A 62 -8.88 32.60 12.78
CA ASP A 62 -9.34 31.66 13.81
C ASP A 62 -9.73 30.32 13.20
N ALA A 63 -8.83 29.36 13.22
CA ALA A 63 -9.04 28.03 12.65
C ALA A 63 -10.15 27.26 13.39
N SER A 64 -10.50 27.62 14.64
CA SER A 64 -11.51 26.91 15.43
C SER A 64 -12.91 27.03 14.82
N VAL A 65 -13.23 28.13 14.13
CA VAL A 65 -14.50 28.33 13.44
C VAL A 65 -14.74 27.29 12.34
N LEU A 66 -13.68 26.83 11.68
CA LEU A 66 -13.75 25.78 10.65
C LEU A 66 -14.04 24.37 11.24
N LEU A 67 -13.86 24.22 12.55
CA LEU A 67 -14.08 22.98 13.28
C LEU A 67 -15.52 22.82 13.82
N GLU A 68 -16.36 23.83 13.64
CA GLU A 68 -17.75 23.79 14.04
C GLU A 68 -18.58 22.90 13.12
N GLY A 69 -19.36 21.99 13.69
CA GLY A 69 -20.24 21.05 12.98
C GLY A 69 -20.44 19.75 13.72
N ASP A 70 -21.36 18.93 13.19
CA ASP A 70 -21.66 17.61 13.77
C ASP A 70 -20.46 16.67 13.60
N THR A 71 -20.14 15.92 14.66
CA THR A 71 -19.02 14.96 14.69
C THR A 71 -19.50 13.53 14.43
N PRO A 72 -18.67 12.67 13.76
CA PRO A 72 -17.37 12.97 13.17
C PRO A 72 -17.45 14.03 12.07
N ARG A 73 -16.55 15.03 12.13
CA ARG A 73 -16.42 16.05 11.10
C ARG A 73 -15.26 15.73 10.16
N LEU A 74 -15.55 15.59 8.87
CA LEU A 74 -14.51 15.45 7.84
C LEU A 74 -13.95 16.83 7.48
N ILE A 75 -12.62 16.92 7.48
CA ILE A 75 -11.86 18.04 6.92
C ILE A 75 -11.02 17.50 5.78
N ASP A 76 -11.51 17.69 4.57
CA ASP A 76 -10.87 17.20 3.35
C ASP A 76 -9.82 18.19 2.85
N GLU A 77 -8.65 17.67 2.41
CA GLU A 77 -7.47 18.44 2.00
C GLU A 77 -6.98 19.44 3.09
N TRP A 78 -6.97 18.98 4.36
CA TRP A 78 -6.61 19.80 5.53
C TRP A 78 -5.24 20.48 5.41
N GLN A 79 -4.28 19.89 4.69
CA GLN A 79 -2.92 20.38 4.50
C GLN A 79 -2.85 21.73 3.74
N LEU A 80 -3.96 22.18 3.13
CA LEU A 80 -4.07 23.53 2.56
C LEU A 80 -4.01 24.61 3.63
N ALA A 81 -4.36 24.28 4.89
CA ALA A 81 -4.29 25.19 6.03
C ALA A 81 -3.66 24.45 7.24
N PRO A 82 -2.31 24.35 7.34
CA PRO A 82 -1.62 23.57 8.37
C PRO A 82 -1.97 23.98 9.82
N LYS A 83 -2.41 25.21 10.06
CA LYS A 83 -2.89 25.67 11.37
C LYS A 83 -4.09 24.88 11.90
N LEU A 84 -4.87 24.23 11.02
CA LEU A 84 -5.95 23.33 11.44
C LEU A 84 -5.45 22.18 12.30
N TRP A 85 -4.22 21.72 12.11
CA TRP A 85 -3.64 20.64 12.92
C TRP A 85 -3.60 20.99 14.42
N ASP A 86 -3.05 22.14 14.75
CA ASP A 86 -2.96 22.58 16.15
C ASP A 86 -4.33 22.93 16.72
N ALA A 87 -5.23 23.51 15.93
CA ALA A 87 -6.61 23.79 16.33
C ALA A 87 -7.39 22.50 16.64
N ILE A 88 -7.30 21.49 15.78
CA ILE A 88 -7.93 20.17 16.00
C ILE A 88 -7.37 19.51 17.25
N ARG A 89 -6.05 19.52 17.43
CA ARG A 89 -5.42 18.99 18.64
C ARG A 89 -5.98 19.66 19.89
N PHE A 90 -6.11 21.00 19.87
CA PHE A 90 -6.65 21.78 21.00
C PHE A 90 -8.10 21.40 21.28
N GLU A 91 -8.95 21.32 20.25
CA GLU A 91 -10.36 20.94 20.38
C GLU A 91 -10.53 19.51 20.93
N VAL A 92 -9.74 18.54 20.45
CA VAL A 92 -9.75 17.17 20.96
C VAL A 92 -9.40 17.13 22.46
N ASP A 93 -8.44 17.96 22.91
CA ASP A 93 -8.07 18.04 24.32
C ASP A 93 -9.18 18.66 25.19
N HIS A 94 -9.94 19.62 24.67
CA HIS A 94 -10.94 20.35 25.45
C HIS A 94 -12.32 19.71 25.44
N ARG A 95 -12.69 19.03 24.35
CA ARG A 95 -13.97 18.33 24.26
C ARG A 95 -13.98 17.00 25.03
N HIS A 96 -12.79 16.42 25.28
CA HIS A 96 -12.60 15.16 26.01
C HIS A 96 -13.40 13.98 25.45
N ASP A 97 -13.63 13.93 24.14
CA ASP A 97 -14.40 12.89 23.45
C ASP A 97 -13.61 12.25 22.34
N VAL A 98 -14.06 11.07 21.88
CA VAL A 98 -13.49 10.35 20.74
C VAL A 98 -14.36 10.60 19.49
N GLY A 99 -13.83 10.22 18.31
CA GLY A 99 -14.59 10.27 17.05
C GLY A 99 -14.98 11.68 16.60
N GLN A 100 -14.15 12.69 16.87
CA GLN A 100 -14.51 14.07 16.59
C GLN A 100 -14.19 14.49 15.16
N PHE A 101 -12.98 14.13 14.68
CA PHE A 101 -12.49 14.60 13.39
C PHE A 101 -11.93 13.47 12.53
N VAL A 102 -12.17 13.56 11.23
CA VAL A 102 -11.49 12.80 10.18
C VAL A 102 -10.81 13.80 9.25
N LEU A 103 -9.53 13.62 9.02
CA LEU A 103 -8.73 14.42 8.11
C LEU A 103 -8.33 13.57 6.93
N THR A 104 -8.36 14.14 5.74
CA THR A 104 -7.81 13.50 4.54
C THR A 104 -6.79 14.40 3.89
N ASP A 105 -5.73 13.80 3.36
CA ASP A 105 -4.74 14.48 2.54
C ASP A 105 -4.32 13.63 1.35
N SER A 106 -3.72 14.26 0.36
CA SER A 106 -3.17 13.60 -0.82
C SER A 106 -1.63 13.68 -0.88
N ALA A 107 -1.00 14.35 0.08
CA ALA A 107 0.45 14.44 0.27
C ALA A 107 0.77 14.97 1.67
N VAL A 108 1.92 14.58 2.22
CA VAL A 108 2.43 15.18 3.46
C VAL A 108 2.58 16.69 3.24
N PRO A 109 2.14 17.56 4.19
CA PRO A 109 2.27 19.01 4.07
C PRO A 109 3.71 19.42 3.73
N ALA A 110 3.84 20.31 2.75
CA ALA A 110 5.15 20.80 2.32
C ALA A 110 5.82 21.66 3.42
N ASP A 111 5.03 22.30 4.26
CA ASP A 111 5.51 23.20 5.33
C ASP A 111 5.02 22.72 6.70
N GLU A 112 5.88 21.93 7.38
CA GLU A 112 5.64 21.50 8.76
C GLU A 112 5.92 22.63 9.79
N LYS A 113 6.38 23.81 9.33
CA LYS A 113 6.78 24.91 10.23
C LYS A 113 5.59 25.52 10.99
N ASP A 114 4.40 25.41 10.41
CA ASP A 114 3.17 25.89 11.03
C ASP A 114 2.49 24.83 11.94
N MET A 115 3.08 23.63 12.02
CA MET A 115 2.66 22.58 12.93
C MET A 115 3.55 22.57 14.18
N HIS A 116 3.08 23.15 15.27
CA HIS A 116 3.88 23.28 16.50
C HIS A 116 3.89 22.03 17.37
N HIS A 117 2.98 21.09 17.14
CA HIS A 117 2.81 19.88 17.93
C HIS A 117 2.67 18.62 17.08
N SER A 118 3.22 17.51 17.54
CA SER A 118 3.18 16.21 16.84
C SER A 118 1.80 15.52 16.82
N GLY A 119 0.81 16.02 17.56
CA GLY A 119 -0.50 15.39 17.71
C GLY A 119 -0.50 14.04 18.47
N THR A 120 0.64 13.62 19.03
CA THR A 120 0.80 12.35 19.75
C THR A 120 -0.27 12.14 20.81
N GLY A 121 -0.93 10.98 20.77
CA GLY A 121 -1.99 10.58 21.69
C GLY A 121 -3.40 11.05 21.30
N ARG A 122 -3.55 12.12 20.49
CA ARG A 122 -4.83 12.67 20.01
C ARG A 122 -5.21 12.14 18.65
N PHE A 123 -4.22 12.02 17.77
CA PHE A 123 -4.39 11.53 16.42
C PHE A 123 -4.06 10.04 16.30
N SER A 124 -4.70 9.39 15.33
CA SER A 124 -4.32 8.08 14.80
C SER A 124 -4.26 8.16 13.28
N TRP A 125 -3.37 7.40 12.70
CA TRP A 125 -3.17 7.33 11.25
C TRP A 125 -3.86 6.10 10.67
N LEU A 126 -4.41 6.25 9.48
CA LEU A 126 -5.00 5.20 8.67
C LEU A 126 -4.45 5.31 7.25
N THR A 127 -3.56 4.41 6.87
CA THR A 127 -3.04 4.37 5.51
C THR A 127 -4.02 3.64 4.60
N MET A 128 -4.53 4.32 3.57
CA MET A 128 -5.36 3.72 2.54
C MET A 128 -4.53 3.44 1.29
N ARG A 129 -4.65 2.22 0.78
CA ARG A 129 -4.06 1.80 -0.50
C ARG A 129 -5.13 1.69 -1.57
N PRO A 130 -4.77 1.54 -2.87
CA PRO A 130 -5.69 1.10 -3.90
C PRO A 130 -6.42 -0.18 -3.47
N MET A 131 -7.58 -0.45 -4.05
CA MET A 131 -8.45 -1.58 -3.67
C MET A 131 -7.73 -2.91 -3.88
N SER A 132 -7.84 -3.81 -2.89
CA SER A 132 -7.50 -5.22 -3.05
C SER A 132 -8.45 -5.90 -4.05
N LEU A 133 -8.10 -7.08 -4.54
CA LEU A 133 -9.00 -7.87 -5.40
C LEU A 133 -10.29 -8.27 -4.67
N TYR A 134 -10.26 -8.37 -3.36
CA TYR A 134 -11.47 -8.62 -2.58
C TYR A 134 -12.39 -7.40 -2.55
N GLU A 135 -11.86 -6.21 -2.28
CA GLU A 135 -12.64 -4.97 -2.26
C GLU A 135 -13.21 -4.60 -3.64
N SER A 136 -12.46 -4.86 -4.71
CA SER A 136 -12.92 -4.61 -6.08
C SER A 136 -13.87 -5.68 -6.63
N GLY A 137 -13.95 -6.86 -5.97
CA GLY A 137 -14.93 -7.91 -6.24
C GLY A 137 -14.41 -9.06 -7.13
N GLU A 138 -13.12 -9.10 -7.43
CA GLU A 138 -12.51 -10.20 -8.21
C GLU A 138 -12.09 -11.38 -7.33
N SER A 139 -11.78 -11.17 -6.06
CA SER A 139 -11.63 -12.28 -5.10
C SER A 139 -12.99 -12.64 -4.49
N ASN A 140 -13.25 -13.96 -4.38
CA ASN A 140 -14.47 -14.46 -3.74
C ASN A 140 -14.40 -14.47 -2.20
N GLY A 141 -13.24 -14.19 -1.59
CA GLY A 141 -13.03 -14.10 -0.16
C GLY A 141 -13.32 -15.36 0.64
N LYS A 142 -13.23 -16.55 0.03
CA LYS A 142 -13.51 -17.82 0.71
C LYS A 142 -12.38 -18.28 1.63
N VAL A 143 -11.18 -17.74 1.48
CA VAL A 143 -10.05 -17.93 2.37
C VAL A 143 -9.77 -16.60 3.07
N SER A 144 -9.91 -16.59 4.38
CA SER A 144 -9.61 -15.41 5.21
C SER A 144 -8.20 -15.50 5.76
N LEU A 145 -7.42 -14.42 5.62
CA LEU A 145 -6.09 -14.31 6.22
C LEU A 145 -6.17 -14.42 7.75
N ALA A 146 -7.18 -13.80 8.39
CA ALA A 146 -7.43 -13.94 9.82
C ALA A 146 -7.62 -15.40 10.23
N HIS A 147 -8.41 -16.16 9.45
CA HIS A 147 -8.65 -17.58 9.73
C HIS A 147 -7.39 -18.43 9.55
N LEU A 148 -6.49 -18.09 8.62
CA LEU A 148 -5.21 -18.80 8.48
C LEU A 148 -4.34 -18.68 9.74
N PHE A 149 -4.43 -17.57 10.50
CA PHE A 149 -3.75 -17.43 11.79
C PHE A 149 -4.30 -18.35 12.88
N GLU A 150 -5.46 -18.97 12.67
CA GLU A 150 -6.04 -20.00 13.55
C GLU A 150 -5.61 -21.42 13.15
N THR A 151 -4.79 -21.56 12.10
CA THR A 151 -4.23 -22.83 11.59
C THR A 151 -5.30 -23.88 11.26
N PRO A 152 -6.25 -23.58 10.35
CA PRO A 152 -7.34 -24.51 10.02
C PRO A 152 -6.79 -25.79 9.36
N GLU A 153 -7.32 -26.94 9.77
CA GLU A 153 -6.93 -28.23 9.16
C GLU A 153 -7.31 -28.32 7.69
N LYS A 154 -8.42 -27.71 7.31
CA LYS A 154 -8.95 -27.73 5.94
C LYS A 154 -9.36 -26.33 5.48
N ILE A 155 -8.93 -25.98 4.28
CA ILE A 155 -9.47 -24.89 3.51
C ILE A 155 -9.91 -25.44 2.15
N VAL A 156 -11.03 -24.96 1.61
CA VAL A 156 -11.52 -25.32 0.28
C VAL A 156 -12.18 -24.11 -0.34
N ALA A 157 -11.64 -23.65 -1.47
CA ALA A 157 -12.22 -22.57 -2.25
C ALA A 157 -11.95 -22.81 -3.74
N ILE A 158 -12.89 -22.44 -4.60
CA ILE A 158 -12.73 -22.52 -6.05
C ILE A 158 -12.33 -21.15 -6.55
N ASN A 159 -11.22 -21.08 -7.26
CA ASN A 159 -10.78 -19.89 -7.96
C ASN A 159 -11.42 -19.81 -9.36
N LYS A 160 -11.80 -18.60 -9.75
CA LYS A 160 -12.35 -18.34 -11.10
C LYS A 160 -11.44 -17.50 -11.98
N LEU A 161 -10.45 -16.82 -11.38
CA LEU A 161 -9.51 -15.99 -12.12
C LEU A 161 -8.57 -16.84 -12.96
N LYS A 162 -8.45 -16.47 -14.22
CA LYS A 162 -7.51 -17.04 -15.18
C LYS A 162 -6.33 -16.08 -15.38
N ILE A 163 -5.31 -16.55 -16.06
CA ILE A 163 -4.09 -15.78 -16.29
C ILE A 163 -4.35 -14.50 -17.08
N ASP A 164 -5.26 -14.54 -18.05
CA ASP A 164 -5.65 -13.35 -18.82
C ASP A 164 -6.37 -12.30 -17.95
N ASP A 165 -7.27 -12.76 -17.06
CA ASP A 165 -7.94 -11.89 -16.10
C ASP A 165 -6.89 -11.24 -15.19
N LEU A 166 -5.94 -12.04 -14.69
CA LEU A 166 -4.89 -11.55 -13.79
C LEU A 166 -4.00 -10.51 -14.49
N ALA A 167 -3.59 -10.73 -15.73
CA ALA A 167 -2.82 -9.76 -16.52
C ALA A 167 -3.58 -8.44 -16.69
N TYR A 168 -4.90 -8.53 -16.96
CA TYR A 168 -5.75 -7.34 -17.02
C TYR A 168 -5.83 -6.61 -15.69
N LEU A 169 -6.04 -7.33 -14.58
CA LEU A 169 -6.16 -6.74 -13.23
C LEU A 169 -4.87 -6.09 -12.75
N ILE A 170 -3.71 -6.67 -13.08
CA ILE A 170 -2.40 -6.07 -12.82
C ILE A 170 -2.28 -4.72 -13.53
N CYS A 171 -2.65 -4.62 -14.81
CA CYS A 171 -2.56 -3.39 -15.58
C CYS A 171 -3.63 -2.35 -15.20
N ARG A 172 -4.85 -2.80 -14.84
CA ARG A 172 -5.93 -1.91 -14.37
C ARG A 172 -5.61 -1.28 -13.02
N GLY A 173 -5.01 -2.06 -12.12
CA GLY A 173 -4.80 -1.69 -10.73
C GLY A 173 -6.07 -1.69 -9.88
N GLY A 174 -5.91 -1.25 -8.62
CA GLY A 174 -6.97 -1.17 -7.62
C GLY A 174 -7.57 0.24 -7.45
N TRP A 175 -7.45 1.11 -8.44
CA TRP A 175 -8.01 2.45 -8.39
C TRP A 175 -9.54 2.39 -8.42
N PRO A 176 -10.28 2.96 -7.43
CA PRO A 176 -11.74 2.83 -7.36
C PRO A 176 -12.47 3.22 -8.64
N PHE A 177 -12.03 4.30 -9.30
CA PHE A 177 -12.62 4.74 -10.56
C PHE A 177 -12.36 3.73 -11.69
N ALA A 178 -11.13 3.21 -11.81
CA ALA A 178 -10.80 2.17 -12.80
C ALA A 178 -11.58 0.86 -12.56
N CYS A 179 -11.80 0.48 -11.29
CA CYS A 179 -12.61 -0.68 -10.92
C CYS A 179 -14.10 -0.56 -11.30
N GLY A 180 -14.57 0.65 -11.61
CA GLY A 180 -15.93 0.91 -12.11
C GLY A 180 -16.02 0.96 -13.64
N LEU A 181 -14.90 0.90 -14.35
CA LEU A 181 -14.79 0.92 -15.81
C LEU A 181 -14.46 -0.45 -16.36
N GLN A 182 -14.50 -0.59 -17.69
CA GLN A 182 -14.16 -1.84 -18.39
C GLN A 182 -13.23 -1.59 -19.59
N GLY A 183 -12.48 -2.61 -19.98
CA GLY A 183 -11.64 -2.60 -21.18
C GLY A 183 -10.55 -1.52 -21.13
N GLU A 184 -10.31 -0.88 -22.26
CA GLU A 184 -9.24 0.13 -22.41
C GLU A 184 -9.43 1.36 -21.52
N ALA A 185 -10.68 1.81 -21.32
CA ALA A 185 -10.96 2.96 -20.47
C ALA A 185 -10.52 2.75 -19.00
N ALA A 186 -10.57 1.53 -18.51
CA ALA A 186 -10.07 1.19 -17.17
C ALA A 186 -8.54 1.16 -17.13
N LEU A 187 -7.89 0.67 -18.19
CA LEU A 187 -6.42 0.61 -18.29
C LEU A 187 -5.80 2.02 -18.42
N GLU A 188 -6.46 2.93 -19.12
CA GLU A 188 -6.00 4.30 -19.34
C GLU A 188 -5.81 5.07 -18.01
N GLN A 189 -6.59 4.74 -16.98
CA GLN A 189 -6.52 5.41 -15.68
C GLN A 189 -5.12 5.33 -15.04
N ALA A 190 -4.41 4.22 -15.22
CA ALA A 190 -3.05 4.06 -14.69
C ALA A 190 -2.03 4.94 -15.45
N PHE A 191 -2.18 5.09 -16.77
CA PHE A 191 -1.33 5.97 -17.57
C PHE A 191 -1.54 7.43 -17.19
N ASP A 192 -2.80 7.86 -17.07
CA ASP A 192 -3.15 9.23 -16.64
C ASP A 192 -2.60 9.53 -15.24
N TYR A 193 -2.70 8.57 -14.30
CA TYR A 193 -2.14 8.70 -12.96
C TYR A 193 -0.62 8.92 -13.01
N VAL A 194 0.11 8.07 -13.75
CA VAL A 194 1.56 8.18 -13.91
C VAL A 194 1.97 9.51 -14.51
N ASP A 195 1.25 9.95 -15.55
CA ASP A 195 1.50 11.24 -16.19
C ASP A 195 1.27 12.43 -15.24
N ALA A 196 0.23 12.38 -14.40
CA ALA A 196 -0.03 13.41 -13.38
C ALA A 196 1.09 13.45 -12.33
N VAL A 197 1.54 12.28 -11.83
CA VAL A 197 2.66 12.16 -10.90
C VAL A 197 3.93 12.79 -11.47
N ILE A 198 4.29 12.42 -12.70
CA ILE A 198 5.52 12.88 -13.37
C ILE A 198 5.48 14.39 -13.63
N LYS A 199 4.35 14.90 -14.14
CA LYS A 199 4.23 16.28 -14.61
C LYS A 199 3.99 17.29 -13.49
N LYS A 200 3.36 16.87 -12.38
CA LYS A 200 2.86 17.81 -11.35
C LYS A 200 3.13 17.38 -9.92
N ASP A 201 2.72 16.17 -9.54
CA ASP A 201 2.59 15.84 -8.12
C ASP A 201 3.95 15.71 -7.42
N ILE A 202 4.94 15.12 -8.07
CA ILE A 202 6.28 14.94 -7.50
C ILE A 202 6.99 16.25 -7.12
N SER A 203 6.69 17.35 -7.84
CA SER A 203 7.28 18.67 -7.56
C SER A 203 6.50 19.47 -6.51
N ARG A 204 5.24 19.10 -6.24
CA ARG A 204 4.40 19.77 -5.24
C ARG A 204 4.68 19.31 -3.81
N VAL A 205 5.33 18.17 -3.64
CA VAL A 205 5.57 17.54 -2.32
C VAL A 205 6.34 18.45 -1.37
N ASP A 206 7.36 19.14 -1.88
CA ASP A 206 8.30 19.92 -1.10
C ASP A 206 8.71 21.24 -1.81
N GLY A 207 7.98 21.62 -2.86
CA GLY A 207 8.26 22.81 -3.66
C GLY A 207 9.51 22.70 -4.55
N VAL A 208 10.19 21.55 -4.56
CA VAL A 208 11.38 21.31 -5.38
C VAL A 208 10.95 20.96 -6.80
N ASN A 209 11.34 21.79 -7.77
CA ASN A 209 11.06 21.52 -9.18
C ASN A 209 11.87 20.31 -9.66
N ARG A 210 11.18 19.22 -10.02
CA ARG A 210 11.78 17.97 -10.52
C ARG A 210 11.59 17.82 -12.01
N ASN A 211 12.65 17.42 -12.70
CA ASN A 211 12.61 17.23 -14.15
C ASN A 211 11.75 16.01 -14.52
N ALA A 212 10.77 16.20 -15.40
CA ALA A 212 9.83 15.15 -15.81
C ALA A 212 10.52 13.99 -16.54
N THR A 213 11.53 14.27 -17.38
CA THR A 213 12.30 13.23 -18.10
C THR A 213 13.08 12.37 -17.12
N THR A 214 13.78 13.00 -16.16
CA THR A 214 14.51 12.31 -15.09
C THR A 214 13.57 11.48 -14.23
N THR A 215 12.39 12.03 -13.86
CA THR A 215 11.37 11.29 -13.10
C THR A 215 10.90 10.06 -13.86
N ARG A 216 10.62 10.18 -15.16
CA ARG A 216 10.19 9.06 -16.00
C ARG A 216 11.28 7.96 -16.09
N LEU A 217 12.53 8.34 -16.29
CA LEU A 217 13.66 7.39 -16.33
C LEU A 217 13.84 6.67 -14.98
N LEU A 218 13.74 7.41 -13.87
CA LEU A 218 13.82 6.84 -12.52
C LEU A 218 12.71 5.83 -12.28
N LEU A 219 11.46 6.18 -12.59
CA LEU A 219 10.31 5.29 -12.45
C LEU A 219 10.45 4.04 -13.33
N ARG A 220 10.97 4.17 -14.56
CA ARG A 220 11.22 3.02 -15.45
C ARG A 220 12.27 2.07 -14.88
N SER A 221 13.39 2.62 -14.38
CA SER A 221 14.41 1.80 -13.71
C SER A 221 13.84 1.16 -12.44
N TYR A 222 13.07 1.90 -11.65
CA TYR A 222 12.42 1.37 -10.46
C TYR A 222 11.44 0.23 -10.80
N ALA A 223 10.64 0.37 -11.88
CA ALA A 223 9.70 -0.65 -12.36
C ALA A 223 10.40 -1.96 -12.76
N ARG A 224 11.58 -1.86 -13.37
CA ARG A 224 12.41 -3.03 -13.75
C ARG A 224 13.05 -3.74 -12.56
N ASN A 225 13.18 -3.03 -11.45
CA ASN A 225 13.81 -3.52 -10.22
C ASN A 225 12.80 -3.86 -9.12
N GLN A 226 11.49 -3.97 -9.44
CA GLN A 226 10.48 -4.39 -8.48
C GLN A 226 10.73 -5.81 -7.97
N GLY A 227 10.24 -6.12 -6.76
CA GLY A 227 10.47 -7.40 -6.11
C GLY A 227 11.96 -7.67 -5.79
N SER A 228 12.83 -6.67 -5.92
CA SER A 228 14.27 -6.82 -5.66
C SER A 228 14.79 -5.83 -4.61
N GLN A 229 15.96 -6.14 -4.05
CA GLN A 229 16.67 -5.28 -3.10
C GLN A 229 17.66 -4.35 -3.82
N ALA A 230 17.29 -3.85 -5.02
CA ALA A 230 18.12 -2.95 -5.79
C ALA A 230 18.52 -1.71 -4.98
N THR A 231 19.81 -1.39 -4.94
CA THR A 231 20.29 -0.16 -4.31
C THR A 231 19.94 1.06 -5.17
N ILE A 232 19.93 2.25 -4.57
CA ILE A 232 19.75 3.50 -5.34
C ILE A 232 20.86 3.61 -6.41
N GLY A 233 22.08 3.16 -6.11
CA GLY A 233 23.16 3.11 -7.09
C GLY A 233 22.86 2.20 -8.28
N THR A 234 22.22 1.05 -8.06
CA THR A 234 21.78 0.13 -9.13
C THR A 234 20.73 0.80 -10.02
N ILE A 235 19.73 1.48 -9.39
CA ILE A 235 18.69 2.21 -10.11
C ILE A 235 19.29 3.32 -10.96
N VAL A 236 20.23 4.09 -10.42
CA VAL A 236 20.93 5.15 -11.14
C VAL A 236 21.75 4.60 -12.31
N ALA A 237 22.48 3.50 -12.10
CA ALA A 237 23.26 2.86 -13.17
C ALA A 237 22.37 2.35 -14.32
N ASP A 238 21.18 1.84 -14.03
CA ASP A 238 20.19 1.41 -15.04
C ASP A 238 19.58 2.61 -15.82
N MET A 239 19.58 3.81 -15.24
CA MET A 239 19.16 5.03 -15.93
C MET A 239 20.18 5.58 -16.92
N MET A 240 21.46 5.32 -16.66
CA MET A 240 22.60 5.84 -17.45
C MET A 240 22.80 5.03 -18.73
N THR A 241 21.97 5.24 -19.72
CA THR A 241 22.18 4.65 -21.05
C THR A 241 22.94 5.57 -22.02
N ASN A 242 23.09 6.86 -21.68
CA ASN A 242 23.90 7.85 -22.44
C ASN A 242 24.35 8.98 -21.51
N ASP A 243 25.51 9.54 -21.74
CA ASP A 243 26.22 10.57 -20.93
C ASP A 243 25.42 11.88 -20.62
N GLU A 244 24.27 12.10 -21.25
CA GLU A 244 23.51 13.35 -21.15
C GLU A 244 22.56 13.46 -19.93
N ASN A 245 22.32 12.39 -19.19
CA ASN A 245 21.37 12.37 -18.06
C ASN A 245 21.96 11.86 -16.75
N GLU A 246 23.20 12.22 -16.47
CA GLU A 246 23.86 11.81 -15.23
C GLU A 246 23.21 12.48 -14.01
N ILE A 247 22.57 11.68 -13.14
CA ILE A 247 22.11 12.13 -11.83
C ILE A 247 22.92 11.47 -10.71
N SER A 248 23.18 12.23 -9.65
CA SER A 248 23.86 11.66 -8.48
C SER A 248 22.93 10.69 -7.71
N VAL A 249 23.51 9.73 -7.01
CA VAL A 249 22.77 8.85 -6.09
C VAL A 249 21.99 9.65 -5.05
N LYS A 250 22.54 10.80 -4.60
CA LYS A 250 21.87 11.72 -3.67
C LYS A 250 20.63 12.35 -4.31
N THR A 251 20.72 12.79 -5.56
CA THR A 251 19.60 13.35 -6.30
C THR A 251 18.51 12.32 -6.52
N ALA A 252 18.87 11.11 -6.98
CA ALA A 252 17.91 9.99 -7.12
C ALA A 252 17.23 9.66 -5.80
N GLY A 253 17.98 9.66 -4.69
CA GLY A 253 17.42 9.49 -3.34
C GLY A 253 16.34 10.53 -3.00
N SER A 254 16.56 11.80 -3.35
CA SER A 254 15.55 12.87 -3.15
C SER A 254 14.28 12.65 -3.98
N TYR A 255 14.39 12.14 -5.22
CA TYR A 255 13.24 11.80 -6.03
C TYR A 255 12.46 10.61 -5.43
N LEU A 256 13.16 9.56 -5.00
CA LEU A 256 12.54 8.40 -4.37
C LEU A 256 11.83 8.79 -3.06
N GLU A 257 12.43 9.68 -2.27
CA GLU A 257 11.79 10.18 -1.05
C GLU A 257 10.51 10.96 -1.35
N ALA A 258 10.51 11.81 -2.38
CA ALA A 258 9.31 12.50 -2.82
C ALA A 258 8.22 11.52 -3.29
N LEU A 259 8.59 10.47 -4.04
CA LEU A 259 7.65 9.43 -4.47
C LEU A 259 7.06 8.65 -3.30
N ARG A 260 7.82 8.42 -2.20
CA ARG A 260 7.28 7.82 -0.97
C ARG A 260 6.28 8.75 -0.29
N LYS A 261 6.61 10.03 -0.17
CA LYS A 261 5.74 11.03 0.47
C LYS A 261 4.37 11.18 -0.21
N ILE A 262 4.27 10.91 -1.52
CA ILE A 262 3.00 10.88 -2.26
C ILE A 262 2.46 9.46 -2.47
N PHE A 263 3.00 8.49 -1.76
CA PHE A 263 2.54 7.10 -1.78
C PHE A 263 2.55 6.45 -3.17
N VAL A 264 3.49 6.81 -4.04
CA VAL A 264 3.68 6.14 -5.36
C VAL A 264 4.47 4.85 -5.18
N ILE A 265 5.46 4.87 -4.27
CA ILE A 265 6.27 3.71 -3.90
C ILE A 265 6.13 3.41 -2.42
N GLU A 266 6.09 2.12 -2.10
CA GLU A 266 6.00 1.60 -0.74
C GLU A 266 6.89 0.37 -0.62
N ASP A 267 8.15 0.61 -0.27
CA ASP A 267 9.15 -0.46 -0.10
C ASP A 267 8.77 -1.39 1.06
N SER A 268 9.16 -2.66 0.99
CA SER A 268 8.99 -3.63 2.08
C SER A 268 10.25 -3.71 2.92
N GLU A 269 10.11 -3.55 4.22
CA GLU A 269 11.21 -3.67 5.18
C GLU A 269 11.60 -5.14 5.40
N ALA A 270 12.83 -5.35 5.85
CA ALA A 270 13.32 -6.68 6.15
C ALA A 270 12.81 -7.18 7.50
N TRP A 271 12.19 -8.36 7.50
CA TRP A 271 11.83 -9.07 8.72
C TRP A 271 13.03 -9.79 9.32
N ASN A 272 13.12 -9.84 10.64
CA ASN A 272 14.09 -10.65 11.33
C ASN A 272 13.48 -11.37 12.53
N PRO A 273 13.54 -12.71 12.56
CA PRO A 273 13.04 -13.51 13.68
C PRO A 273 13.81 -13.26 14.98
N ASN A 274 14.98 -12.65 14.90
CA ASN A 274 15.79 -12.34 16.07
C ASN A 274 15.67 -10.85 16.42
N LEU A 275 14.78 -10.51 17.35
CA LEU A 275 14.44 -9.15 17.80
C LEU A 275 15.65 -8.26 18.16
N ARG A 276 16.80 -8.84 18.45
CA ARG A 276 18.04 -8.10 18.79
C ARG A 276 19.10 -8.15 17.69
N SER A 277 18.75 -8.65 16.51
CA SER A 277 19.70 -8.74 15.41
C SER A 277 19.94 -7.38 14.76
N LYS A 278 21.19 -6.97 14.71
CA LYS A 278 21.60 -5.79 13.93
C LYS A 278 21.51 -6.01 12.41
N THR A 279 21.33 -7.25 11.97
CA THR A 279 21.29 -7.62 10.55
C THR A 279 20.02 -7.14 9.89
N ALA A 280 18.86 -7.21 10.55
CA ALA A 280 17.59 -6.72 10.01
C ALA A 280 17.62 -5.23 9.63
N ILE A 281 18.20 -4.40 10.51
CA ILE A 281 18.32 -2.94 10.27
C ILE A 281 19.25 -2.62 9.08
N ARG A 282 20.14 -3.57 8.69
CA ARG A 282 21.13 -3.40 7.63
C ARG A 282 20.73 -4.04 6.30
N THR A 283 19.64 -4.79 6.28
CA THR A 283 19.15 -5.43 5.06
C THR A 283 18.40 -4.36 4.24
N ALA A 284 18.69 -4.29 2.95
CA ALA A 284 18.00 -3.35 2.06
C ALA A 284 16.53 -3.71 1.91
N ASN A 285 15.68 -2.70 1.78
CA ASN A 285 14.26 -2.90 1.53
C ASN A 285 14.02 -3.47 0.13
N THR A 286 13.01 -4.31 -0.01
CA THR A 286 12.52 -4.76 -1.32
C THR A 286 11.64 -3.66 -1.94
N ARG A 287 11.85 -3.40 -3.23
CA ARG A 287 11.24 -2.30 -3.97
C ARG A 287 9.85 -2.67 -4.48
N TYR A 288 8.84 -1.87 -4.12
CA TYR A 288 7.47 -2.03 -4.63
C TYR A 288 6.84 -0.68 -4.95
N PHE A 289 6.06 -0.62 -6.02
CA PHE A 289 5.02 0.39 -6.15
C PHE A 289 3.87 0.08 -5.20
N ILE A 290 3.10 1.09 -4.84
CA ILE A 290 1.89 0.88 -4.02
C ILE A 290 0.81 0.09 -4.77
N ASP A 291 0.86 0.11 -6.11
CA ASP A 291 -0.04 -0.62 -7.01
C ASP A 291 0.72 -1.08 -8.26
N PRO A 292 0.55 -2.32 -8.74
CA PRO A 292 1.29 -2.85 -9.88
C PRO A 292 1.04 -2.08 -11.18
N SER A 293 -0.14 -1.47 -11.35
CA SER A 293 -0.50 -0.73 -12.55
C SER A 293 0.39 0.49 -12.81
N ILE A 294 0.98 1.06 -11.76
CA ILE A 294 1.95 2.15 -11.91
C ILE A 294 3.17 1.65 -12.69
N GLY A 295 3.69 0.49 -12.34
CA GLY A 295 4.87 -0.08 -12.98
C GLY A 295 4.58 -0.51 -14.42
N THR A 296 3.45 -1.13 -14.71
CA THR A 296 3.06 -1.50 -16.08
C THR A 296 2.86 -0.26 -16.96
N ALA A 297 2.18 0.77 -16.46
CA ALA A 297 1.99 2.03 -17.18
C ALA A 297 3.31 2.76 -17.47
N VAL A 298 4.23 2.82 -16.49
CA VAL A 298 5.56 3.43 -16.66
C VAL A 298 6.37 2.72 -17.74
N LEU A 299 6.26 1.39 -17.84
CA LEU A 299 6.95 0.60 -18.87
C LEU A 299 6.20 0.59 -20.21
N GLY A 300 4.95 1.06 -20.25
CA GLY A 300 4.11 1.03 -21.44
C GLY A 300 3.60 -0.37 -21.78
N LEU A 301 3.40 -1.21 -20.75
CA LEU A 301 2.94 -2.59 -20.89
C LEU A 301 1.42 -2.69 -20.77
N GLY A 302 0.82 -3.49 -21.64
CA GLY A 302 -0.57 -3.92 -21.54
C GLY A 302 -0.71 -5.40 -21.12
N PRO A 303 -1.95 -5.88 -20.94
CA PRO A 303 -2.21 -7.28 -20.55
C PRO A 303 -1.56 -8.31 -21.47
N LYS A 304 -1.55 -8.06 -22.78
CA LYS A 304 -0.93 -8.98 -23.75
C LYS A 304 0.58 -9.08 -23.61
N ASP A 305 1.25 -7.97 -23.25
CA ASP A 305 2.69 -7.97 -23.04
C ASP A 305 3.06 -8.82 -21.82
N LEU A 306 2.26 -8.75 -20.75
CA LEU A 306 2.44 -9.59 -19.57
C LEU A 306 2.23 -11.08 -19.86
N ILE A 307 1.24 -11.43 -20.68
CA ILE A 307 1.02 -12.84 -21.11
C ILE A 307 2.19 -13.34 -21.95
N ASN A 308 2.79 -12.50 -22.78
CA ASN A 308 3.93 -12.87 -23.62
C ASN A 308 5.25 -12.97 -22.81
N ASP A 309 5.34 -12.35 -21.66
CA ASP A 309 6.49 -12.39 -20.75
C ASP A 309 6.05 -12.68 -19.30
N LEU A 310 5.90 -13.97 -18.99
CA LEU A 310 5.47 -14.43 -17.67
C LEU A 310 6.47 -14.12 -16.56
N ASN A 311 7.76 -13.87 -16.87
CA ASN A 311 8.72 -13.45 -15.88
C ASN A 311 8.42 -12.02 -15.42
N THR A 312 8.20 -11.10 -16.35
CA THR A 312 7.77 -9.74 -16.04
C THR A 312 6.40 -9.74 -15.36
N MET A 313 5.46 -10.57 -15.83
CA MET A 313 4.16 -10.72 -15.16
C MET A 313 4.31 -11.16 -13.70
N GLY A 314 5.24 -12.08 -13.42
CA GLY A 314 5.53 -12.56 -12.06
C GLY A 314 5.91 -11.43 -11.10
N LEU A 315 6.76 -10.49 -11.54
CA LEU A 315 7.18 -9.33 -10.74
C LEU A 315 5.99 -8.41 -10.38
N PHE A 316 5.11 -8.14 -11.35
CA PHE A 316 3.93 -7.30 -11.10
C PHE A 316 2.84 -8.05 -10.34
N PHE A 317 2.74 -9.35 -10.50
CA PHE A 317 1.87 -10.19 -9.70
C PHE A 317 2.30 -10.20 -8.23
N GLU A 318 3.59 -10.27 -7.95
CA GLU A 318 4.11 -10.15 -6.59
C GLU A 318 3.74 -8.79 -5.98
N THR A 319 3.89 -7.69 -6.71
CA THR A 319 3.46 -6.36 -6.25
C THR A 319 1.95 -6.31 -5.95
N LEU A 320 1.11 -6.94 -6.78
CA LEU A 320 -0.33 -7.07 -6.52
C LEU A 320 -0.59 -7.82 -5.22
N CYS A 321 0.09 -8.95 -5.00
CA CYS A 321 -0.06 -9.76 -3.79
C CYS A 321 0.40 -9.00 -2.54
N ILE A 322 1.53 -8.28 -2.60
CA ILE A 322 2.04 -7.47 -1.48
C ILE A 322 1.05 -6.34 -1.15
N ARG A 323 0.46 -5.67 -2.15
CA ARG A 323 -0.60 -4.66 -1.92
C ARG A 323 -1.78 -5.28 -1.16
N ASP A 324 -2.31 -6.40 -1.63
CA ASP A 324 -3.48 -7.05 -1.02
C ASP A 324 -3.17 -7.56 0.39
N LEU A 325 -2.01 -8.19 0.58
CA LEU A 325 -1.57 -8.64 1.90
C LEU A 325 -1.43 -7.47 2.89
N ARG A 326 -0.95 -6.30 2.46
CA ARG A 326 -0.86 -5.11 3.30
C ARG A 326 -2.25 -4.61 3.72
N VAL A 327 -3.20 -4.54 2.77
CA VAL A 327 -4.59 -4.16 3.07
C VAL A 327 -5.20 -5.11 4.11
N PHE A 328 -4.98 -6.41 3.96
CA PHE A 328 -5.52 -7.42 4.87
C PHE A 328 -4.79 -7.45 6.22
N ALA A 329 -3.46 -7.28 6.23
CA ALA A 329 -2.66 -7.22 7.45
C ALA A 329 -3.02 -6.02 8.33
N ASP A 330 -3.24 -4.84 7.72
CA ASP A 330 -3.65 -3.63 8.44
C ASP A 330 -4.98 -3.85 9.20
N ALA A 331 -5.94 -4.57 8.61
CA ALA A 331 -7.20 -4.93 9.26
C ALA A 331 -7.00 -5.81 10.51
N LEU A 332 -5.90 -6.57 10.53
CA LEU A 332 -5.51 -7.47 11.61
C LEU A 332 -4.51 -6.85 12.60
N ASP A 333 -4.29 -5.55 12.55
CA ASP A 333 -3.26 -4.83 13.31
C ASP A 333 -1.86 -5.44 13.08
N GLY A 334 -1.53 -5.75 11.82
CA GLY A 334 -0.27 -6.36 11.39
C GLY A 334 0.45 -5.55 10.33
N GLU A 335 1.64 -6.00 9.97
CA GLU A 335 2.50 -5.41 8.95
C GLU A 335 3.07 -6.51 8.04
N VAL A 336 3.46 -6.13 6.82
CA VAL A 336 4.03 -7.03 5.82
C VAL A 336 5.49 -6.68 5.58
N TYR A 337 6.36 -7.64 5.83
CA TYR A 337 7.80 -7.55 5.65
C TYR A 337 8.26 -8.53 4.57
N HIS A 338 9.51 -8.42 4.11
CA HIS A 338 10.19 -9.47 3.36
C HIS A 338 11.26 -10.15 4.21
N TYR A 339 11.70 -11.34 3.82
CA TYR A 339 12.85 -12.00 4.44
C TYR A 339 13.89 -12.38 3.39
N ARG A 340 15.16 -12.12 3.70
CA ARG A 340 16.32 -12.61 2.94
C ARG A 340 17.49 -12.84 3.86
N ASP A 341 18.11 -14.02 3.74
CA ASP A 341 19.34 -14.35 4.46
C ASP A 341 20.58 -14.22 3.57
N LYS A 342 21.75 -14.26 4.21
CA LYS A 342 23.05 -14.19 3.52
C LYS A 342 23.34 -15.38 2.59
N ASN A 343 22.59 -16.46 2.68
CA ASN A 343 22.75 -17.67 1.87
C ASN A 343 21.77 -17.67 0.67
N GLY A 344 20.99 -16.59 0.50
CA GLY A 344 20.05 -16.44 -0.60
C GLY A 344 18.70 -17.08 -0.37
N LEU A 345 18.38 -17.58 0.84
CA LEU A 345 17.02 -17.98 1.19
C LEU A 345 16.15 -16.74 1.33
N GLU A 346 15.04 -16.71 0.62
CA GLU A 346 14.10 -15.60 0.57
C GLU A 346 12.70 -16.04 1.01
N CYS A 347 11.87 -15.08 1.44
CA CYS A 347 10.44 -15.21 1.59
C CYS A 347 9.81 -13.88 1.16
N ASP A 348 8.92 -13.94 0.19
CA ASP A 348 8.37 -12.76 -0.49
C ASP A 348 7.57 -11.88 0.49
N ALA A 349 6.81 -12.50 1.42
CA ALA A 349 6.12 -11.77 2.46
C ALA A 349 6.12 -12.51 3.82
N VAL A 350 6.34 -11.74 4.88
CA VAL A 350 6.08 -12.17 6.26
C VAL A 350 5.00 -11.26 6.83
N VAL A 351 3.81 -11.80 7.05
CA VAL A 351 2.71 -11.08 7.69
C VAL A 351 2.86 -11.23 9.19
N HIS A 352 3.20 -10.13 9.89
CA HIS A 352 3.48 -10.14 11.32
C HIS A 352 2.48 -9.27 12.07
N LEU A 353 1.73 -9.88 13.01
CA LEU A 353 0.72 -9.20 13.80
C LEU A 353 1.32 -8.63 15.10
N ARG A 354 0.72 -7.57 15.63
CA ARG A 354 1.14 -6.94 16.91
C ARG A 354 1.09 -7.88 18.11
N ASN A 355 0.30 -8.96 18.03
CA ASN A 355 0.24 -10.00 19.09
C ASN A 355 1.39 -11.02 19.02
N GLY A 356 2.34 -10.84 18.09
CA GLY A 356 3.50 -11.71 17.90
C GLY A 356 3.25 -12.94 17.03
N LYS A 357 2.04 -13.17 16.54
CA LYS A 357 1.76 -14.19 15.52
C LYS A 357 2.29 -13.71 14.17
N TYR A 358 2.79 -14.63 13.35
CA TYR A 358 3.23 -14.33 12.00
C TYR A 358 2.96 -15.49 11.04
N GLY A 359 2.82 -15.17 9.77
CA GLY A 359 2.67 -16.12 8.66
C GLY A 359 3.73 -15.88 7.60
N LEU A 360 4.20 -16.95 6.95
CA LEU A 360 5.18 -16.91 5.88
C LEU A 360 4.48 -17.12 4.53
N VAL A 361 4.78 -16.28 3.55
CA VAL A 361 4.11 -16.31 2.24
C VAL A 361 5.13 -16.25 1.11
N GLU A 362 5.05 -17.21 0.19
CA GLU A 362 5.71 -17.19 -1.11
C GLU A 362 4.70 -16.88 -2.20
N VAL A 363 5.06 -16.05 -3.16
CA VAL A 363 4.21 -15.64 -4.27
C VAL A 363 4.67 -16.32 -5.56
N LYS A 364 3.79 -17.06 -6.23
CA LYS A 364 4.10 -17.78 -7.47
C LYS A 364 2.95 -17.61 -8.45
N LEU A 365 3.22 -17.42 -9.74
CA LEU A 365 2.14 -17.33 -10.74
C LEU A 365 1.28 -18.61 -10.78
N GLY A 366 1.86 -19.76 -10.45
CA GLY A 366 1.17 -21.05 -10.43
C GLY A 366 2.00 -22.15 -11.10
N GLY A 367 1.38 -23.35 -11.17
CA GLY A 367 2.02 -24.57 -11.68
C GLY A 367 2.74 -25.36 -10.57
N ASP A 368 2.61 -26.69 -10.66
CA ASP A 368 3.06 -27.60 -9.58
C ASP A 368 4.53 -27.42 -9.21
N LYS A 369 5.40 -27.15 -10.20
CA LYS A 369 6.83 -26.97 -9.97
C LYS A 369 7.08 -25.75 -9.07
N LEU A 370 6.54 -24.58 -9.43
CA LEU A 370 6.73 -23.34 -8.66
C LEU A 370 6.07 -23.40 -7.28
N ILE A 371 4.92 -24.08 -7.17
CA ILE A 371 4.23 -24.30 -5.89
C ILE A 371 5.11 -25.16 -4.97
N ASN A 372 5.73 -26.22 -5.51
CA ASN A 372 6.62 -27.09 -4.73
C ASN A 372 7.87 -26.34 -4.29
N GLU A 373 8.53 -25.59 -5.18
CA GLU A 373 9.67 -24.75 -4.85
C GLU A 373 9.35 -23.74 -3.75
N GLY A 374 8.21 -23.04 -3.85
CA GLY A 374 7.77 -22.10 -2.82
C GLY A 374 7.50 -22.78 -1.48
N ALA A 375 6.84 -23.95 -1.49
CA ALA A 375 6.61 -24.72 -0.26
C ALA A 375 7.92 -25.20 0.41
N GLU A 376 8.89 -25.66 -0.38
CA GLU A 376 10.20 -26.07 0.13
C GLU A 376 10.99 -24.89 0.74
N ASN A 377 10.93 -23.70 0.13
CA ASN A 377 11.52 -22.49 0.69
C ASN A 377 10.91 -22.12 2.05
N LEU A 378 9.57 -22.13 2.15
CA LEU A 378 8.86 -21.84 3.39
C LEU A 378 9.19 -22.82 4.50
N LEU A 379 9.22 -24.12 4.21
CA LEU A 379 9.59 -25.18 5.16
C LEU A 379 11.05 -25.02 5.61
N THR A 380 11.93 -24.68 4.67
CA THR A 380 13.37 -24.44 4.97
C THR A 380 13.52 -23.23 5.90
N LEU A 381 12.78 -22.14 5.64
CA LEU A 381 12.79 -20.96 6.49
C LEU A 381 12.23 -21.28 7.88
N ALA A 382 11.08 -21.94 7.97
CA ALA A 382 10.47 -22.32 9.22
C ALA A 382 11.43 -23.19 10.08
N GLY A 383 12.15 -24.13 9.47
CA GLY A 383 13.14 -24.95 10.14
C GLY A 383 14.39 -24.20 10.64
N LYS A 384 14.64 -22.96 10.15
CA LYS A 384 15.75 -22.11 10.61
C LYS A 384 15.36 -21.18 11.77
N ILE A 385 14.08 -21.03 12.04
CA ILE A 385 13.57 -20.17 13.11
C ILE A 385 13.85 -20.82 14.45
N ASN A 386 14.47 -20.07 15.37
CA ASN A 386 14.73 -20.56 16.72
C ASN A 386 13.46 -20.47 17.57
N THR A 387 12.75 -21.58 17.71
CA THR A 387 11.49 -21.67 18.45
C THR A 387 11.61 -21.50 19.96
N GLU A 388 12.83 -21.55 20.52
CA GLU A 388 13.05 -21.15 21.93
C GLU A 388 12.89 -19.64 22.16
N LYS A 389 13.00 -18.83 21.09
CA LYS A 389 12.96 -17.36 21.16
C LYS A 389 11.75 -16.75 20.47
N MET A 390 11.09 -17.51 19.63
CA MET A 390 9.98 -17.06 18.81
C MET A 390 9.02 -18.23 18.57
N ASN A 391 7.73 -17.97 18.46
CA ASN A 391 6.76 -19.01 18.12
C ASN A 391 7.01 -19.58 16.71
N ASP A 392 6.50 -20.77 16.44
CA ASP A 392 6.38 -21.27 15.07
C ASP A 392 5.50 -20.32 14.22
N PRO A 393 5.71 -20.26 12.89
CA PRO A 393 4.78 -19.55 12.02
C PRO A 393 3.36 -20.11 12.17
N SER A 394 2.37 -19.23 12.33
CA SER A 394 0.97 -19.63 12.44
C SER A 394 0.49 -20.32 11.16
N PHE A 395 1.03 -19.92 10.01
CA PHE A 395 0.80 -20.58 8.73
C PHE A 395 1.98 -20.37 7.78
N MET A 396 2.08 -21.26 6.80
CA MET A 396 2.92 -21.14 5.62
C MET A 396 2.02 -21.21 4.39
N MET A 397 2.13 -20.26 3.46
CA MET A 397 1.23 -20.14 2.32
C MET A 397 2.01 -19.88 1.02
N VAL A 398 1.75 -20.67 0.00
CA VAL A 398 2.07 -20.30 -1.38
C VAL A 398 0.85 -19.60 -1.96
N LEU A 399 0.96 -18.29 -2.17
CA LEU A 399 -0.07 -17.44 -2.77
C LEU A 399 0.09 -17.49 -4.29
N THR A 400 -0.94 -17.95 -5.01
CA THR A 400 -0.83 -18.21 -6.44
C THR A 400 -1.70 -17.29 -7.29
N GLY A 401 -1.24 -16.98 -8.51
CA GLY A 401 -2.03 -16.24 -9.49
C GLY A 401 -3.05 -17.12 -10.18
N THR A 402 -2.68 -18.35 -10.45
CA THR A 402 -3.51 -19.36 -11.13
C THR A 402 -3.67 -20.61 -10.28
N GLY A 403 -4.54 -21.51 -10.70
CA GLY A 403 -4.92 -22.74 -9.98
C GLY A 403 -6.40 -22.72 -9.66
N ASP A 404 -7.03 -23.89 -9.69
CA ASP A 404 -8.49 -24.00 -9.58
C ASP A 404 -8.98 -23.99 -8.14
N PHE A 405 -8.10 -24.34 -7.16
CA PHE A 405 -8.52 -24.58 -5.79
C PHE A 405 -7.54 -24.01 -4.78
N ALA A 406 -8.09 -23.53 -3.64
CA ALA A 406 -7.34 -23.37 -2.42
C ALA A 406 -7.37 -24.68 -1.62
N TYR A 407 -6.22 -25.11 -1.10
CA TYR A 407 -6.10 -26.35 -0.32
C TYR A 407 -4.90 -26.32 0.62
N ARG A 408 -4.90 -27.23 1.61
CA ARG A 408 -3.75 -27.50 2.47
C ARG A 408 -3.02 -28.76 1.97
N ARG A 409 -1.71 -28.63 1.77
CA ARG A 409 -0.80 -29.73 1.38
C ARG A 409 -0.58 -30.70 2.55
N LYS A 410 -0.06 -31.90 2.26
CA LYS A 410 0.29 -32.90 3.28
C LYS A 410 1.42 -32.44 4.22
N ASP A 411 2.31 -31.56 3.72
CA ASP A 411 3.39 -30.94 4.50
C ASP A 411 2.94 -29.73 5.35
N GLY A 412 1.65 -29.42 5.34
CA GLY A 412 1.06 -28.34 6.14
C GLY A 412 1.01 -26.98 5.46
N VAL A 413 1.67 -26.81 4.32
CA VAL A 413 1.66 -25.53 3.55
C VAL A 413 0.31 -25.36 2.87
N TYR A 414 -0.25 -24.15 2.97
CA TYR A 414 -1.47 -23.78 2.24
C TYR A 414 -1.12 -23.32 0.84
N VAL A 415 -1.93 -23.68 -0.14
CA VAL A 415 -1.89 -23.16 -1.51
C VAL A 415 -3.18 -22.39 -1.73
N VAL A 416 -3.06 -21.09 -1.97
CA VAL A 416 -4.21 -20.18 -2.06
C VAL A 416 -4.10 -19.33 -3.31
N PRO A 417 -5.01 -19.47 -4.28
CA PRO A 417 -5.12 -18.52 -5.38
C PRO A 417 -5.57 -17.14 -4.84
N ILE A 418 -4.96 -16.06 -5.33
CA ILE A 418 -5.27 -14.69 -4.90
C ILE A 418 -6.76 -14.34 -5.07
N GLY A 419 -7.43 -14.90 -6.08
CA GLY A 419 -8.88 -14.77 -6.30
C GLY A 419 -9.77 -15.46 -5.25
N CYS A 420 -9.16 -16.08 -4.23
CA CYS A 420 -9.89 -16.67 -3.09
C CYS A 420 -9.62 -15.95 -1.77
N LEU A 421 -8.61 -15.07 -1.69
CA LEU A 421 -8.13 -14.47 -0.45
C LEU A 421 -8.92 -13.21 -0.06
N LYS A 422 -9.11 -13.01 1.26
CA LYS A 422 -9.55 -11.78 1.92
C LYS A 422 -8.83 -11.57 3.26
N ASP A 423 -9.16 -10.51 3.99
CA ASP A 423 -8.75 -10.19 5.37
C ASP A 423 -9.12 -11.25 6.41
#